data_ce3c037d46fa4964dc40b13001be67c2
#
_entry.id   ce3c037d46fa4964dc40b13001be67c2
#
_cell.length_a   1.000
_cell.length_b   1.000
_cell.length_c   1.000
_cell.angle_alpha   90.00
_cell.angle_beta   90.00
_cell.angle_gamma   90.00
#
_symmetry.space_group_name_H-M   'P 1'
#
loop_
_entity.id
_entity.type
_entity.pdbx_description
1 polymer ?
#
loop_
_entity_poly.entity_id
_entity_poly.type
_entity_poly.pdbx_seq_one_letter_code
_entity_poly.pdbx_strand_id
1 'polypeptide(L)'
;MKLRKTLMAALAAATLTLAGCGGGDTATTAVDALKVDEPWAKAVPQDKGMTGVFATIENEGKENITITGAESDVAGKVELHETTGDGKGGMSMKEKEGGFELAAGDTLELKPGGDHIMLMDLKQDIEPGEEIKITVKTSAGDFDLTAPAREFTGAKEEYAPDEHDHGEHMDHGDDEHGDMDHGDHGDDDHEDSK
;
A
#
# COMPACT_ATOMS: atom_id res chain seq x y z
N MET A 1 -33.16 -41.50 -85.68
CA MET A 1 -34.19 -42.30 -84.96
C MET A 1 -33.77 -42.38 -83.49
N LYS A 2 -34.73 -42.04 -82.65
CA LYS A 2 -34.70 -42.15 -81.15
C LYS A 2 -33.70 -41.32 -80.39
N LEU A 3 -34.12 -40.15 -80.02
CA LEU A 3 -33.69 -39.20 -79.03
C LEU A 3 -33.82 -39.80 -77.63
N ARG A 4 -32.74 -39.86 -76.90
CA ARG A 4 -32.76 -40.13 -75.44
C ARG A 4 -32.31 -38.86 -74.71
N LYS A 5 -33.26 -38.21 -74.11
CA LYS A 5 -33.06 -37.10 -73.21
C LYS A 5 -32.58 -37.61 -71.87
N THR A 6 -31.34 -37.28 -71.48
CA THR A 6 -30.85 -37.49 -70.13
C THR A 6 -30.92 -36.18 -69.34
N LEU A 7 -31.79 -36.18 -68.36
CA LEU A 7 -31.93 -35.10 -67.38
C LEU A 7 -30.75 -35.18 -66.44
N MET A 8 -29.94 -34.14 -66.37
CA MET A 8 -28.93 -33.97 -65.32
C MET A 8 -29.53 -33.02 -64.28
N ALA A 9 -29.82 -33.54 -63.09
CA ALA A 9 -30.16 -32.79 -61.93
C ALA A 9 -28.88 -32.19 -61.32
N ALA A 10 -28.75 -30.87 -61.32
CA ALA A 10 -27.70 -30.16 -60.63
C ALA A 10 -28.06 -29.98 -59.15
N LEU A 11 -27.36 -30.67 -58.27
CA LEU A 11 -27.41 -30.49 -56.81
C LEU A 11 -26.55 -29.29 -56.46
N ALA A 12 -27.13 -28.15 -56.15
CA ALA A 12 -26.41 -27.02 -55.62
C ALA A 12 -26.22 -27.22 -54.09
N ALA A 13 -24.98 -27.59 -53.72
CA ALA A 13 -24.56 -27.60 -52.32
C ALA A 13 -24.22 -26.17 -51.89
N ALA A 14 -25.11 -25.55 -51.10
CA ALA A 14 -24.83 -24.28 -50.44
C ALA A 14 -23.94 -24.52 -49.22
N THR A 15 -22.64 -24.25 -49.36
CA THR A 15 -21.74 -24.19 -48.20
C THR A 15 -21.91 -22.86 -47.47
N LEU A 16 -22.60 -22.89 -46.34
CA LEU A 16 -22.58 -21.78 -45.35
C LEU A 16 -21.20 -21.78 -44.72
N THR A 17 -20.31 -20.87 -45.14
CA THR A 17 -19.13 -20.49 -44.36
C THR A 17 -19.56 -19.59 -43.23
N LEU A 18 -19.69 -20.12 -42.02
CA LEU A 18 -19.67 -19.30 -40.80
C LEU A 18 -18.29 -18.68 -40.70
N ALA A 19 -18.14 -17.43 -41.14
CA ALA A 19 -17.04 -16.58 -40.72
C ALA A 19 -17.24 -16.25 -39.24
N GLY A 20 -16.69 -17.10 -38.35
CA GLY A 20 -16.52 -16.78 -36.96
C GLY A 20 -15.51 -15.65 -36.85
N CYS A 21 -15.96 -14.40 -36.75
CA CYS A 21 -15.17 -13.33 -36.18
C CYS A 21 -14.94 -13.68 -34.70
N GLY A 22 -13.91 -14.49 -34.42
CA GLY A 22 -13.31 -14.57 -33.11
C GLY A 22 -12.44 -13.32 -32.91
N GLY A 23 -13.06 -12.15 -32.75
CA GLY A 23 -12.46 -11.03 -32.10
C GLY A 23 -12.34 -11.45 -30.62
N GLY A 24 -11.17 -11.90 -30.21
CA GLY A 24 -10.82 -11.91 -28.80
C GLY A 24 -10.72 -10.47 -28.38
N ASP A 25 -11.84 -9.87 -27.97
CA ASP A 25 -11.84 -8.74 -27.07
C ASP A 25 -11.20 -9.30 -25.79
N THR A 26 -9.89 -9.10 -25.61
CA THR A 26 -9.27 -9.12 -24.31
C THR A 26 -10.04 -8.02 -23.56
N ALA A 27 -10.97 -8.41 -22.71
CA ALA A 27 -11.66 -7.47 -21.84
C ALA A 27 -10.55 -6.80 -21.04
N THR A 28 -10.21 -5.56 -21.42
CA THR A 28 -9.30 -4.70 -20.64
C THR A 28 -10.00 -4.55 -19.29
N THR A 29 -9.37 -5.07 -18.24
CA THR A 29 -9.93 -4.94 -16.88
C THR A 29 -9.83 -3.47 -16.47
N ALA A 30 -10.71 -3.02 -15.57
CA ALA A 30 -10.66 -1.62 -15.13
C ALA A 30 -9.28 -1.27 -14.51
N VAL A 31 -8.60 -2.27 -13.93
CA VAL A 31 -7.25 -2.09 -13.37
C VAL A 31 -6.19 -1.81 -14.44
N ASP A 32 -6.36 -2.29 -15.67
CA ASP A 32 -5.42 -2.02 -16.79
C ASP A 32 -5.45 -0.54 -17.23
N ALA A 33 -6.44 0.22 -16.79
CA ALA A 33 -6.56 1.65 -17.04
C ALA A 33 -5.90 2.50 -15.93
N LEU A 34 -5.30 1.87 -14.92
CA LEU A 34 -4.49 2.57 -13.93
C LEU A 34 -3.09 2.82 -14.48
N LYS A 35 -2.68 4.07 -14.48
CA LYS A 35 -1.33 4.48 -14.84
C LYS A 35 -0.57 4.84 -13.57
N VAL A 36 0.63 4.29 -13.40
CA VAL A 36 1.50 4.56 -12.26
C VAL A 36 2.72 5.32 -12.73
N ASP A 37 2.93 6.49 -12.16
CA ASP A 37 4.07 7.36 -12.45
C ASP A 37 4.96 7.52 -11.21
N GLU A 38 6.27 7.58 -11.44
CA GLU A 38 7.32 7.86 -10.45
C GLU A 38 7.24 7.05 -9.15
N PRO A 39 7.03 5.71 -9.20
CA PRO A 39 7.02 4.90 -8.00
C PRO A 39 8.39 4.89 -7.33
N TRP A 40 8.42 4.95 -6.00
CA TRP A 40 9.63 4.81 -5.21
C TRP A 40 9.36 4.43 -3.77
N ALA A 41 10.34 3.77 -3.14
CA ALA A 41 10.35 3.44 -1.72
C ALA A 41 11.45 4.23 -1.00
N LYS A 42 11.26 4.55 0.27
CA LYS A 42 12.32 5.15 1.08
C LYS A 42 13.27 4.05 1.54
N ALA A 43 14.57 4.19 1.23
CA ALA A 43 15.60 3.29 1.70
C ALA A 43 15.81 3.45 3.21
N VAL A 44 15.78 2.35 3.94
CA VAL A 44 15.97 2.30 5.39
C VAL A 44 16.59 0.97 5.80
N PRO A 45 17.39 0.91 6.87
CA PRO A 45 17.80 -0.37 7.46
C PRO A 45 16.62 -1.06 8.15
N GLN A 46 16.65 -2.40 8.21
CA GLN A 46 15.61 -3.26 8.76
C GLN A 46 15.20 -2.88 10.20
N ASP A 47 16.16 -2.43 11.01
CA ASP A 47 15.94 -2.05 12.42
C ASP A 47 15.01 -0.84 12.60
N LYS A 48 14.70 -0.11 11.52
CA LYS A 48 13.65 0.92 11.51
C LYS A 48 12.24 0.32 11.54
N GLY A 49 12.11 -0.96 11.22
CA GLY A 49 10.86 -1.69 11.25
C GLY A 49 9.86 -1.34 10.15
N MET A 50 9.91 -0.14 9.57
CA MET A 50 8.93 0.32 8.58
C MET A 50 9.50 1.31 7.58
N THR A 51 8.87 1.38 6.40
CA THR A 51 9.18 2.37 5.35
C THR A 51 7.98 2.68 4.47
N GLY A 52 7.97 3.88 3.87
CA GLY A 52 6.91 4.33 2.96
C GLY A 52 7.21 4.04 1.50
N VAL A 53 6.14 3.75 0.74
CA VAL A 53 6.14 3.66 -0.73
C VAL A 53 5.23 4.75 -1.28
N PHE A 54 5.70 5.41 -2.31
CA PHE A 54 5.11 6.61 -2.91
C PHE A 54 5.00 6.45 -4.42
N ALA A 55 3.97 7.03 -5.01
CA ALA A 55 3.72 7.02 -6.46
C ALA A 55 2.62 8.02 -6.80
N THR A 56 2.46 8.34 -8.06
CA THR A 56 1.25 8.96 -8.59
C THR A 56 0.47 7.89 -9.36
N ILE A 57 -0.81 7.72 -9.06
CA ILE A 57 -1.67 6.73 -9.70
C ILE A 57 -2.84 7.48 -10.34
N GLU A 58 -2.95 7.40 -11.67
CA GLU A 58 -4.01 8.02 -12.46
C GLU A 58 -5.00 6.94 -12.93
N ASN A 59 -6.28 7.19 -12.77
CA ASN A 59 -7.34 6.32 -13.30
C ASN A 59 -7.80 6.87 -14.66
N GLU A 60 -7.19 6.41 -15.74
CA GLU A 60 -7.58 6.77 -17.11
C GLU A 60 -8.87 6.05 -17.57
N GLY A 61 -9.45 5.20 -16.70
CA GLY A 61 -10.65 4.43 -16.95
C GLY A 61 -11.95 5.23 -16.83
N LYS A 62 -13.06 4.52 -16.88
CA LYS A 62 -14.40 5.09 -16.77
C LYS A 62 -15.15 4.66 -15.50
N GLU A 63 -14.53 3.81 -14.71
CA GLU A 63 -15.11 3.26 -13.49
C GLU A 63 -14.30 3.75 -12.28
N ASN A 64 -14.98 3.99 -11.18
CA ASN A 64 -14.31 4.29 -9.93
C ASN A 64 -13.64 3.03 -9.40
N ILE A 65 -12.43 3.17 -8.91
CA ILE A 65 -11.63 2.09 -8.35
C ILE A 65 -11.28 2.48 -6.91
N THR A 66 -11.32 1.51 -5.99
CA THR A 66 -10.81 1.69 -4.63
C THR A 66 -9.57 0.82 -4.46
N ILE A 67 -8.46 1.41 -4.05
CA ILE A 67 -7.29 0.67 -3.59
C ILE A 67 -7.59 0.23 -2.17
N THR A 68 -7.67 -1.09 -1.95
CA THR A 68 -8.14 -1.68 -0.68
C THR A 68 -7.01 -2.23 0.18
N GLY A 69 -5.79 -2.31 -0.35
CA GLY A 69 -4.63 -2.83 0.37
C GLY A 69 -3.44 -3.05 -0.55
N ALA A 70 -2.39 -3.61 0.02
CA ALA A 70 -1.21 -4.02 -0.73
C ALA A 70 -0.46 -5.16 -0.02
N GLU A 71 0.46 -5.83 -0.75
CA GLU A 71 1.33 -6.87 -0.22
C GLU A 71 2.74 -6.68 -0.76
N SER A 72 3.74 -7.13 0.01
CA SER A 72 5.14 -7.18 -0.41
C SER A 72 5.91 -8.26 0.35
N ASP A 73 6.82 -8.94 -0.35
CA ASP A 73 7.63 -10.01 0.26
C ASP A 73 8.64 -9.48 1.28
N VAL A 74 9.04 -8.20 1.18
CA VAL A 74 10.03 -7.56 2.07
C VAL A 74 9.45 -7.10 3.39
N ALA A 75 8.12 -7.16 3.57
CA ALA A 75 7.42 -6.74 4.78
C ALA A 75 6.59 -7.88 5.39
N GLY A 76 6.34 -7.83 6.69
CA GLY A 76 5.42 -8.72 7.39
C GLY A 76 3.98 -8.25 7.30
N LYS A 77 3.78 -6.93 7.26
CA LYS A 77 2.49 -6.25 7.14
C LYS A 77 2.60 -5.08 6.17
N VAL A 78 1.54 -4.82 5.39
CA VAL A 78 1.45 -3.66 4.50
C VAL A 78 0.11 -2.98 4.74
N GLU A 79 0.14 -1.68 4.96
CA GLU A 79 -1.05 -0.87 5.22
C GLU A 79 -1.12 0.32 4.27
N LEU A 80 -2.33 0.84 4.06
CA LEU A 80 -2.57 2.12 3.41
C LEU A 80 -2.67 3.18 4.51
N HIS A 81 -1.82 4.20 4.46
CA HIS A 81 -1.76 5.23 5.50
C HIS A 81 -2.11 6.61 4.98
N GLU A 82 -2.73 7.39 5.85
CA GLU A 82 -2.88 8.84 5.70
C GLU A 82 -2.09 9.58 6.77
N THR A 83 -1.55 10.74 6.44
CA THR A 83 -0.90 11.63 7.41
C THR A 83 -1.84 12.78 7.74
N THR A 84 -2.12 12.95 9.04
CA THR A 84 -3.01 13.99 9.55
C THR A 84 -2.33 14.77 10.68
N GLY A 85 -2.86 15.96 11.00
CA GLY A 85 -2.37 16.73 12.14
C GLY A 85 -2.73 16.02 13.46
N ASP A 86 -1.78 15.93 14.39
CA ASP A 86 -1.91 15.29 15.70
C ASP A 86 -2.68 16.14 16.74
N GLY A 87 -3.18 17.31 16.33
CA GLY A 87 -3.85 18.26 17.20
C GLY A 87 -2.94 18.98 18.20
N LYS A 88 -1.63 18.69 18.21
CA LYS A 88 -0.60 19.27 19.09
C LYS A 88 0.44 20.08 18.32
N GLY A 89 0.21 20.28 17.01
CA GLY A 89 1.10 21.02 16.11
C GLY A 89 2.11 20.14 15.37
N GLY A 90 2.03 18.83 15.52
CA GLY A 90 2.78 17.81 14.77
C GLY A 90 1.91 17.11 13.73
N MET A 91 2.51 16.14 13.03
CA MET A 91 1.87 15.26 12.08
C MET A 91 2.03 13.82 12.55
N SER A 92 0.96 13.04 12.44
CA SER A 92 1.00 11.59 12.65
C SER A 92 0.38 10.86 11.46
N MET A 93 0.82 9.64 11.22
CA MET A 93 0.26 8.76 10.21
C MET A 93 -0.52 7.63 10.88
N LYS A 94 -1.59 7.22 10.25
CA LYS A 94 -2.44 6.10 10.70
C LYS A 94 -3.00 5.36 9.50
N GLU A 95 -3.51 4.16 9.75
CA GLU A 95 -4.19 3.39 8.70
C GLU A 95 -5.41 4.18 8.18
N LYS A 96 -5.58 4.18 6.85
CA LYS A 96 -6.71 4.78 6.18
C LYS A 96 -7.82 3.76 6.03
N GLU A 97 -8.80 3.84 6.92
CA GLU A 97 -9.99 2.99 6.84
C GLU A 97 -10.71 3.13 5.49
N GLY A 98 -11.06 1.98 4.90
CA GLY A 98 -11.75 1.94 3.60
C GLY A 98 -10.85 2.10 2.38
N GLY A 99 -9.55 2.39 2.57
CA GLY A 99 -8.58 2.52 1.49
C GLY A 99 -8.63 3.87 0.76
N PHE A 100 -8.09 3.89 -0.47
CA PHE A 100 -8.04 5.10 -1.29
C PHE A 100 -9.06 4.99 -2.42
N GLU A 101 -10.05 5.89 -2.43
CA GLU A 101 -10.98 6.02 -3.54
C GLU A 101 -10.34 6.82 -4.68
N LEU A 102 -10.40 6.28 -5.89
CA LEU A 102 -9.87 6.87 -7.12
C LEU A 102 -10.97 6.89 -8.18
N ALA A 103 -11.64 8.02 -8.32
CA ALA A 103 -12.72 8.17 -9.30
C ALA A 103 -12.17 8.11 -10.74
N ALA A 104 -13.08 7.85 -11.69
CA ALA A 104 -12.74 7.86 -13.10
C ALA A 104 -12.20 9.23 -13.54
N GLY A 105 -10.99 9.25 -14.10
CA GLY A 105 -10.28 10.47 -14.54
C GLY A 105 -9.53 11.21 -13.43
N ASP A 106 -9.55 10.70 -12.18
CA ASP A 106 -8.84 11.32 -11.06
C ASP A 106 -7.42 10.77 -10.89
N THR A 107 -6.63 11.48 -10.11
CA THR A 107 -5.24 11.15 -9.76
C THR A 107 -5.09 11.07 -8.25
N LEU A 108 -4.51 9.97 -7.75
CA LEU A 108 -4.09 9.76 -6.37
C LEU A 108 -2.59 10.05 -6.25
N GLU A 109 -2.22 10.99 -5.39
CA GLU A 109 -0.82 11.26 -5.05
C GLU A 109 -0.44 10.58 -3.74
N LEU A 110 0.31 9.47 -3.81
CA LEU A 110 0.98 8.87 -2.67
C LEU A 110 2.31 9.60 -2.45
N LYS A 111 2.43 10.37 -1.37
CA LYS A 111 3.58 11.26 -1.12
C LYS A 111 3.97 11.35 0.35
N PRO A 112 5.24 11.68 0.65
CA PRO A 112 5.66 11.98 2.01
C PRO A 112 4.81 13.09 2.63
N GLY A 113 4.34 12.89 3.86
CA GLY A 113 3.47 13.82 4.55
C GLY A 113 2.01 13.82 4.07
N GLY A 114 1.62 12.86 3.28
CA GLY A 114 0.26 12.65 2.77
C GLY A 114 -0.13 11.17 2.79
N ASP A 115 -0.98 10.77 1.85
CA ASP A 115 -1.33 9.37 1.63
C ASP A 115 -0.11 8.57 1.15
N HIS A 116 0.04 7.31 1.58
CA HIS A 116 1.15 6.43 1.19
C HIS A 116 0.85 4.97 1.50
N ILE A 117 1.64 4.05 0.90
CA ILE A 117 1.65 2.64 1.27
C ILE A 117 2.76 2.44 2.30
N MET A 118 2.45 1.85 3.45
CA MET A 118 3.40 1.61 4.52
C MET A 118 3.79 0.13 4.55
N LEU A 119 5.08 -0.15 4.40
CA LEU A 119 5.68 -1.46 4.62
C LEU A 119 6.12 -1.55 6.07
N MET A 120 5.60 -2.53 6.82
CA MET A 120 5.86 -2.73 8.25
C MET A 120 6.43 -4.11 8.51
N ASP A 121 7.08 -4.29 9.67
CA ASP A 121 7.76 -5.53 10.02
C ASP A 121 8.74 -5.94 8.91
N LEU A 122 9.66 -5.03 8.58
CA LEU A 122 10.63 -5.25 7.52
C LEU A 122 11.46 -6.50 7.79
N LYS A 123 11.56 -7.37 6.77
CA LYS A 123 12.29 -8.64 6.85
C LYS A 123 13.76 -8.51 6.46
N GLN A 124 14.14 -7.37 5.88
CA GLN A 124 15.49 -7.06 5.39
C GLN A 124 15.73 -5.55 5.35
N ASP A 125 16.98 -5.15 5.16
CA ASP A 125 17.33 -3.78 4.81
C ASP A 125 16.74 -3.44 3.45
N ILE A 126 16.28 -2.21 3.26
CA ILE A 126 15.87 -1.66 1.98
C ILE A 126 16.99 -0.73 1.51
N GLU A 127 17.83 -1.24 0.61
CA GLU A 127 19.02 -0.51 0.16
C GLU A 127 18.72 0.46 -0.99
N PRO A 128 19.43 1.60 -1.08
CA PRO A 128 19.26 2.51 -2.22
C PRO A 128 19.56 1.81 -3.55
N GLY A 129 18.63 1.92 -4.50
CA GLY A 129 18.69 1.28 -5.81
C GLY A 129 18.05 -0.10 -5.87
N GLU A 130 17.63 -0.68 -4.74
CA GLU A 130 16.86 -1.92 -4.72
C GLU A 130 15.46 -1.72 -5.32
N GLU A 131 14.97 -2.68 -6.10
CA GLU A 131 13.62 -2.68 -6.65
C GLU A 131 12.67 -3.45 -5.74
N ILE A 132 11.77 -2.72 -5.09
CA ILE A 132 10.77 -3.30 -4.19
C ILE A 132 9.51 -3.61 -4.99
N LYS A 133 9.07 -4.87 -4.93
CA LYS A 133 7.83 -5.31 -5.56
C LYS A 133 6.69 -5.22 -4.57
N ILE A 134 5.61 -4.59 -5.01
CA ILE A 134 4.37 -4.42 -4.27
C ILE A 134 3.22 -4.88 -5.16
N THR A 135 2.39 -5.80 -4.69
CA THR A 135 1.11 -6.12 -5.31
C THR A 135 0.04 -5.26 -4.67
N VAL A 136 -0.51 -4.33 -5.42
CA VAL A 136 -1.58 -3.42 -4.99
C VAL A 136 -2.92 -4.07 -5.25
N LYS A 137 -3.77 -4.15 -4.22
CA LYS A 137 -5.12 -4.73 -4.28
C LYS A 137 -6.15 -3.65 -4.52
N THR A 138 -7.06 -3.89 -5.46
CA THR A 138 -8.13 -2.95 -5.76
C THR A 138 -9.49 -3.63 -5.89
N SER A 139 -10.55 -2.83 -5.89
CA SER A 139 -11.91 -3.31 -6.16
C SER A 139 -12.11 -3.88 -7.59
N ALA A 140 -11.17 -3.60 -8.50
CA ALA A 140 -11.23 -4.01 -9.90
C ALA A 140 -10.23 -5.12 -10.27
N GLY A 141 -9.44 -5.60 -9.31
CA GLY A 141 -8.37 -6.58 -9.47
C GLY A 141 -7.04 -6.05 -8.93
N ASP A 142 -6.02 -6.87 -8.96
CA ASP A 142 -4.70 -6.54 -8.42
C ASP A 142 -3.76 -6.12 -9.55
N PHE A 143 -2.77 -5.27 -9.23
CA PHE A 143 -1.69 -4.94 -10.14
C PHE A 143 -0.35 -4.86 -9.41
N ASP A 144 0.74 -5.11 -10.15
CA ASP A 144 2.08 -5.06 -9.60
C ASP A 144 2.70 -3.68 -9.80
N LEU A 145 3.31 -3.16 -8.73
CA LEU A 145 4.08 -1.94 -8.68
C LEU A 145 5.53 -2.27 -8.33
N THR A 146 6.48 -1.77 -9.11
CA THR A 146 7.91 -1.85 -8.78
C THR A 146 8.41 -0.48 -8.39
N ALA A 147 8.87 -0.33 -7.15
CA ALA A 147 9.34 0.91 -6.56
C ALA A 147 10.85 0.86 -6.29
N PRO A 148 11.68 1.56 -7.06
CA PRO A 148 13.09 1.71 -6.74
C PRO A 148 13.27 2.42 -5.39
N ALA A 149 14.07 1.84 -4.50
CA ALA A 149 14.38 2.45 -3.22
C ALA A 149 15.38 3.60 -3.38
N ARG A 150 15.16 4.71 -2.65
CA ARG A 150 16.07 5.86 -2.67
C ARG A 150 16.24 6.48 -1.29
N GLU A 151 17.39 7.09 -1.05
CA GLU A 151 17.61 7.87 0.15
C GLU A 151 16.65 9.06 0.21
N PHE A 152 16.06 9.25 1.38
CA PHE A 152 15.17 10.39 1.64
C PHE A 152 15.22 10.76 3.13
N THR A 153 15.49 12.03 3.42
CA THR A 153 15.65 12.51 4.80
C THR A 153 14.34 13.00 5.45
N GLY A 154 13.26 13.12 4.67
CA GLY A 154 11.91 13.46 5.12
C GLY A 154 11.11 12.25 5.60
N ALA A 155 9.78 12.41 5.69
CA ALA A 155 8.83 11.42 6.17
C ALA A 155 9.25 10.87 7.54
N LYS A 156 9.18 11.75 8.55
CA LYS A 156 9.55 11.47 9.95
C LYS A 156 8.34 11.58 10.87
N GLU A 157 7.17 11.43 10.29
CA GLU A 157 5.90 11.42 11.01
C GLU A 157 5.87 10.22 11.98
N GLU A 158 5.25 10.41 13.12
CA GLU A 158 5.09 9.35 14.11
C GLU A 158 3.90 8.45 13.73
N TYR A 159 4.08 7.14 13.82
CA TYR A 159 2.99 6.18 13.63
C TYR A 159 2.11 6.18 14.88
N ALA A 160 0.84 6.49 14.72
CA ALA A 160 -0.19 6.39 15.75
C ALA A 160 -1.17 5.30 15.32
N PRO A 161 -1.06 4.06 15.85
CA PRO A 161 -2.03 3.01 15.58
C PRO A 161 -3.40 3.42 16.11
N ASP A 162 -4.46 3.09 15.39
CA ASP A 162 -5.82 3.27 15.90
C ASP A 162 -6.01 2.44 17.17
N GLU A 163 -6.64 3.01 18.21
CA GLU A 163 -6.81 2.43 19.57
C GLU A 163 -7.64 1.13 19.60
N HIS A 164 -7.88 0.47 18.46
CA HIS A 164 -8.71 -0.73 18.35
C HIS A 164 -7.92 -2.04 18.29
N ASP A 165 -6.60 -2.01 18.22
CA ASP A 165 -5.78 -3.24 18.36
C ASP A 165 -5.48 -3.50 19.84
N HIS A 166 -6.47 -4.05 20.56
CA HIS A 166 -6.30 -4.60 21.91
C HIS A 166 -5.53 -5.91 21.87
N GLY A 167 -4.27 -5.86 21.46
CA GLY A 167 -3.30 -6.93 21.60
C GLY A 167 -2.72 -6.93 23.01
N GLU A 168 -3.22 -7.84 23.84
CA GLU A 168 -2.64 -8.44 25.05
C GLU A 168 -1.84 -7.50 26.00
N HIS A 169 -2.54 -7.05 27.05
CA HIS A 169 -1.93 -6.58 28.29
C HIS A 169 -0.88 -7.60 28.78
N MET A 170 0.39 -7.29 28.60
CA MET A 170 1.41 -7.88 29.43
C MET A 170 1.28 -7.27 30.81
N ASP A 171 0.78 -8.10 31.72
CA ASP A 171 0.74 -7.90 33.15
C ASP A 171 2.18 -7.59 33.64
N HIS A 172 2.46 -6.32 33.89
CA HIS A 172 3.67 -5.93 34.63
C HIS A 172 3.36 -6.09 36.11
N GLY A 173 3.88 -7.19 36.66
CA GLY A 173 3.86 -7.51 38.06
C GLY A 173 4.30 -6.32 38.93
N ASP A 174 3.54 -6.11 39.98
CA ASP A 174 3.78 -5.20 41.10
C ASP A 174 5.16 -5.47 41.71
N ASP A 175 6.15 -4.63 41.43
CA ASP A 175 7.35 -4.54 42.25
C ASP A 175 7.09 -3.59 43.39
N GLU A 176 6.95 -4.19 44.58
CA GLU A 176 6.86 -3.55 45.88
C GLU A 176 8.01 -2.52 46.07
N HIS A 177 7.67 -1.25 46.13
CA HIS A 177 8.59 -0.22 46.63
C HIS A 177 8.68 -0.33 48.15
N GLY A 178 9.76 -0.96 48.57
CA GLY A 178 10.18 -0.95 49.99
C GLY A 178 10.46 0.46 50.47
N ASP A 179 9.86 0.79 51.61
CA ASP A 179 10.08 1.97 52.41
C ASP A 179 11.56 2.20 52.64
N MET A 180 12.14 3.29 52.15
CA MET A 180 13.39 3.83 52.62
C MET A 180 13.13 5.00 53.55
N ASP A 181 13.23 4.66 54.80
CA ASP A 181 13.40 5.54 55.98
C ASP A 181 14.54 6.54 55.75
N HIS A 182 14.23 7.82 55.63
CA HIS A 182 15.21 8.90 55.66
C HIS A 182 15.39 9.41 57.06
N GLY A 183 16.42 8.82 57.70
CA GLY A 183 16.97 9.31 58.95
C GLY A 183 17.48 10.76 58.88
N ASP A 184 17.05 11.47 59.82
CA ASP A 184 17.45 12.74 60.40
C ASP A 184 19.00 12.94 60.45
N HIS A 185 19.48 14.05 59.94
CA HIS A 185 20.80 14.66 60.24
C HIS A 185 20.58 16.17 60.09
N GLY A 186 20.49 16.93 61.14
CA GLY A 186 21.55 17.25 62.06
C GLY A 186 22.18 18.57 61.65
N ASP A 187 21.72 19.66 62.35
CA ASP A 187 22.31 21.00 62.33
C ASP A 187 23.83 20.98 62.55
N ASP A 188 24.57 21.74 61.76
CA ASP A 188 25.86 22.31 62.20
C ASP A 188 26.02 23.72 61.65
N ASP A 189 25.88 24.66 62.55
CA ASP A 189 26.31 26.04 62.49
C ASP A 189 27.81 26.15 62.20
N HIS A 190 28.19 27.01 61.31
CA HIS A 190 29.50 27.69 61.38
C HIS A 190 29.38 29.11 60.90
N GLU A 191 29.39 29.96 61.92
CA GLU A 191 29.76 31.35 61.83
C GLU A 191 31.22 31.54 61.36
N ASP A 192 31.39 32.69 60.75
CA ASP A 192 32.44 33.67 60.96
C ASP A 192 33.66 33.75 60.00
N SER A 193 33.79 35.00 59.59
CA SER A 193 35.00 35.82 59.46
C SER A 193 35.79 35.81 58.12
N LYS A 194 35.64 36.85 57.49
CA LYS A 194 36.41 38.08 57.16
C LYS A 194 36.30 38.45 55.69
#